data_cc3cfb28779ff5f88cd3a79857ede5ba
#
_entry.id   cc3cfb28779ff5f88cd3a79857ede5ba
#
_cell.length_a   1.000
_cell.length_b   1.000
_cell.length_c   1.000
_cell.angle_alpha   90.00
_cell.angle_beta   90.00
_cell.angle_gamma   90.00
#
_symmetry.space_group_name_H-M   'P 1'
#
loop_
_entity.id
_entity.type
_entity.pdbx_description
1 polymer ?
#
loop_
_entity_poly.entity_id
_entity_poly.type
_entity_poly.pdbx_seq_one_letter_code
_entity_poly.pdbx_strand_id
1 'polypeptide(L)'
;MKHLSLTCTGVAILNLMICHTARAQPVTEASDPVLALHAQASVEHDSNILRAANGVSDQILGLNAGFRLDKRYGLQRVTLQAQAHRYQFRDYSNLDYSTLTYEGAWNLQMTPYLRGVFSADRRQYRDITNATTTGAIALRTERREGAEFTFLGRGGWRSLAGVGHNRSRSDDSRSLESSPTITSVLIGGGYEFASGALLTGQVRRGDGDYGVGAAGVDFRETEPSVTLRWPVSAKTTIDARIGHLDRSHDGAPARDFKGFVGTSALRWEYSPHTWLEAGLGRDLGSYEINDGGSIRGWRGFIAPTWKPSEKTALRLRHALERRDWRVVSSASPDLGREDRTRWTTLALEWMPRRFLALTATARHERRHTNLTGLDFRSNGLTLAARLNF
;
A
#
# COMPACT_ATOMS: atom_id res chain seq x y z
N MET A 1 9.06 23.16 -4.92
CA MET A 1 7.70 22.59 -5.10
C MET A 1 7.46 21.63 -3.96
N LYS A 2 6.60 22.03 -3.02
CA LYS A 2 6.30 21.26 -1.80
C LYS A 2 5.41 20.08 -2.15
N HIS A 3 5.89 18.86 -1.96
CA HIS A 3 5.06 17.68 -2.04
C HIS A 3 4.24 17.57 -0.75
N LEU A 4 2.96 17.94 -0.83
CA LEU A 4 1.99 17.60 0.19
C LEU A 4 1.62 16.13 0.02
N SER A 5 2.11 15.27 0.92
CA SER A 5 1.60 13.90 1.04
C SER A 5 0.25 13.96 1.76
N LEU A 6 -0.85 13.83 1.02
CA LEU A 6 -2.16 13.62 1.62
C LEU A 6 -2.30 12.16 2.02
N THR A 7 -2.38 11.93 3.32
CA THR A 7 -2.84 10.66 3.85
C THR A 7 -4.34 10.58 3.68
N CYS A 8 -4.82 9.79 2.72
CA CYS A 8 -6.23 9.42 2.64
C CYS A 8 -6.56 8.52 3.83
N THR A 9 -7.34 9.04 4.75
CA THR A 9 -7.96 8.30 5.83
C THR A 9 -8.98 7.30 5.26
N GLY A 10 -8.84 6.03 5.62
CA GLY A 10 -9.96 5.11 5.68
C GLY A 10 -10.38 4.37 4.41
N VAL A 11 -9.43 3.86 3.63
CA VAL A 11 -9.64 2.64 2.82
C VAL A 11 -8.30 1.92 2.80
N ALA A 12 -8.28 0.63 3.09
CA ALA A 12 -7.12 -0.22 2.91
C ALA A 12 -6.78 -0.31 1.41
N ILE A 13 -6.26 0.79 0.87
CA ILE A 13 -5.66 0.80 -0.44
C ILE A 13 -4.26 0.29 -0.19
N LEU A 14 -4.00 -0.93 -0.61
CA LEU A 14 -2.65 -1.43 -0.76
C LEU A 14 -1.91 -0.42 -1.65
N ASN A 15 -1.28 0.57 -1.00
CA ASN A 15 -0.41 1.48 -1.70
C ASN A 15 0.70 0.63 -2.29
N LEU A 16 0.74 0.59 -3.61
CA LEU A 16 1.90 0.15 -4.34
C LEU A 16 3.08 0.96 -3.78
N MET A 17 3.86 0.38 -2.87
CA MET A 17 5.15 0.93 -2.54
C MET A 17 6.03 0.73 -3.77
N ILE A 18 6.04 1.72 -4.63
CA ILE A 18 7.19 1.97 -5.46
C ILE A 18 8.27 2.35 -4.45
N CYS A 19 9.26 1.48 -4.25
CA CYS A 19 10.47 1.82 -3.53
C CYS A 19 11.01 3.10 -4.19
N HIS A 20 10.76 4.24 -3.57
CA HIS A 20 11.37 5.48 -4.01
C HIS A 20 12.83 5.38 -3.59
N THR A 21 13.65 4.78 -4.46
CA THR A 21 15.08 5.04 -4.37
C THR A 21 15.23 6.55 -4.44
N ALA A 22 15.59 7.14 -3.32
CA ALA A 22 15.75 8.57 -3.18
C ALA A 22 16.76 9.06 -4.22
N ARG A 23 16.25 9.64 -5.31
CA ARG A 23 17.09 10.40 -6.20
C ARG A 23 17.52 11.65 -5.45
N ALA A 24 18.81 11.92 -5.40
CA ALA A 24 19.30 13.22 -4.99
C ALA A 24 18.71 14.26 -5.95
N GLN A 25 17.63 14.91 -5.55
CA GLN A 25 17.14 16.11 -6.25
C GLN A 25 18.08 17.26 -5.93
N PRO A 26 18.35 18.16 -6.91
CA PRO A 26 19.08 19.37 -6.62
C PRO A 26 18.34 20.16 -5.53
N VAL A 27 19.08 20.53 -4.52
CA VAL A 27 18.62 21.26 -3.35
C VAL A 27 18.18 22.63 -3.78
N THR A 28 16.88 22.89 -3.78
CA THR A 28 16.38 24.24 -3.59
C THR A 28 16.09 24.36 -2.10
N GLU A 29 16.90 25.15 -1.42
CA GLU A 29 16.79 25.44 0.00
C GLU A 29 15.49 26.20 0.30
N ALA A 30 14.43 25.47 0.61
CA ALA A 30 13.45 25.92 1.57
C ALA A 30 13.45 24.83 2.63
N SER A 31 13.92 25.15 3.81
CA SER A 31 14.07 24.22 4.92
C SER A 31 12.69 23.68 5.32
N ASP A 32 12.34 22.50 4.78
CA ASP A 32 11.27 21.72 5.38
C ASP A 32 11.68 21.46 6.83
N PRO A 33 10.77 21.62 7.80
CA PRO A 33 11.10 21.40 9.19
C PRO A 33 11.66 19.99 9.36
N VAL A 34 12.76 19.85 10.08
CA VAL A 34 13.36 18.55 10.42
C VAL A 34 12.35 17.66 11.12
N LEU A 35 11.47 18.26 11.90
CA LEU A 35 10.36 17.60 12.58
C LEU A 35 9.07 18.36 12.26
N ALA A 36 8.07 17.66 11.73
CA ALA A 36 6.73 18.15 11.52
C ALA A 36 5.74 17.32 12.34
N LEU A 37 4.89 17.99 13.10
CA LEU A 37 3.80 17.36 13.85
C LEU A 37 2.48 17.65 13.18
N HIS A 38 1.52 16.75 13.32
CA HIS A 38 0.16 17.01 12.89
C HIS A 38 -0.87 16.37 13.83
N ALA A 39 -2.02 17.01 13.93
CA ALA A 39 -3.21 16.47 14.56
C ALA A 39 -4.41 16.69 13.64
N GLN A 40 -5.32 15.75 13.58
CA GLN A 40 -6.51 15.80 12.73
C GLN A 40 -7.72 15.26 13.48
N ALA A 41 -8.85 15.94 13.30
CA ALA A 41 -10.17 15.42 13.65
C ALA A 41 -11.01 15.31 12.38
N SER A 42 -11.85 14.28 12.30
CA SER A 42 -12.74 14.05 11.18
C SER A 42 -14.08 13.48 11.63
N VAL A 43 -15.14 13.81 10.91
CA VAL A 43 -16.44 13.16 11.02
C VAL A 43 -16.77 12.56 9.67
N GLU A 44 -17.10 11.28 9.65
CA GLU A 44 -17.48 10.52 8.47
C GLU A 44 -18.89 9.97 8.65
N HIS A 45 -19.75 10.15 7.65
CA HIS A 45 -20.98 9.37 7.51
C HIS A 45 -20.73 8.26 6.49
N ASP A 46 -20.96 7.00 6.87
CA ASP A 46 -20.82 5.84 5.99
C ASP A 46 -22.15 5.09 5.93
N SER A 47 -22.71 4.90 4.73
CA SER A 47 -24.01 4.25 4.54
C SER A 47 -23.96 2.72 4.69
N ASN A 48 -22.76 2.12 4.83
CA ASN A 48 -22.59 0.67 4.98
C ASN A 48 -21.26 0.36 5.68
N ILE A 49 -21.24 0.56 7.00
CA ILE A 49 -20.03 0.36 7.80
C ILE A 49 -19.53 -1.09 7.81
N LEU A 50 -20.40 -2.06 7.59
CA LEU A 50 -20.06 -3.50 7.61
C LEU A 50 -19.66 -4.06 6.24
N ARG A 51 -19.86 -3.29 5.14
CA ARG A 51 -19.61 -3.77 3.77
C ARG A 51 -20.38 -5.04 3.45
N ALA A 52 -21.61 -5.13 3.93
CA ALA A 52 -22.53 -6.25 3.77
C ALA A 52 -23.63 -5.90 2.75
N ALA A 53 -24.33 -6.93 2.24
CA ALA A 53 -25.46 -6.75 1.32
C ALA A 53 -26.59 -5.91 1.96
N ASN A 54 -26.86 -6.16 3.23
CA ASN A 54 -27.77 -5.37 4.06
C ASN A 54 -26.95 -4.30 4.79
N GLY A 55 -26.75 -3.17 4.13
CA GLY A 55 -25.91 -2.08 4.65
C GLY A 55 -26.45 -1.46 5.92
N VAL A 56 -25.56 -1.20 6.86
CA VAL A 56 -25.85 -0.47 8.11
C VAL A 56 -25.06 0.82 8.08
N SER A 57 -25.74 1.96 8.27
CA SER A 57 -25.11 3.28 8.29
C SER A 57 -24.69 3.69 9.69
N ASP A 58 -23.62 4.47 9.80
CA ASP A 58 -23.22 5.11 11.05
C ASP A 58 -22.42 6.39 10.80
N GLN A 59 -22.25 7.17 11.86
CA GLN A 59 -21.32 8.30 11.92
C GLN A 59 -20.07 7.89 12.70
N ILE A 60 -18.92 8.21 12.14
CA ILE A 60 -17.63 7.81 12.70
C ILE A 60 -16.82 9.06 13.00
N LEU A 61 -16.44 9.24 14.27
CA LEU A 61 -15.47 10.25 14.70
C LEU A 61 -14.07 9.64 14.52
N GLY A 62 -13.24 10.29 13.72
CA GLY A 62 -11.84 9.94 13.53
C GLY A 62 -10.93 10.96 14.20
N LEU A 63 -10.01 10.50 15.03
CA LEU A 63 -8.92 11.30 15.60
C LEU A 63 -7.59 10.73 15.11
N ASN A 64 -6.69 11.60 14.66
CA ASN A 64 -5.37 11.23 14.21
C ASN A 64 -4.34 12.18 14.81
N ALA A 65 -3.21 11.63 15.24
CA ALA A 65 -2.03 12.41 15.59
C ALA A 65 -0.79 11.71 15.04
N GLY A 66 0.20 12.49 14.61
CA GLY A 66 1.41 11.91 14.06
C GLY A 66 2.54 12.92 13.92
N PHE A 67 3.69 12.38 13.53
CA PHE A 67 4.88 13.17 13.25
C PHE A 67 5.62 12.65 12.03
N ARG A 68 6.45 13.52 11.46
CA ARG A 68 7.42 13.19 10.42
C ARG A 68 8.76 13.83 10.80
N LEU A 69 9.80 13.02 10.82
CA LEU A 69 11.20 13.41 10.94
C LEU A 69 11.88 13.18 9.58
N ASP A 70 12.61 14.18 9.10
CA ASP A 70 13.47 14.08 7.92
C ASP A 70 14.78 14.81 8.21
N LYS A 71 15.81 14.04 8.55
CA LYS A 71 17.09 14.61 8.97
C LYS A 71 18.24 14.06 8.14
N ARG A 72 19.08 14.97 7.68
CA ARG A 72 20.34 14.64 6.98
C ARG A 72 21.51 14.83 7.93
N TYR A 73 22.45 13.89 7.88
CA TYR A 73 23.73 13.89 8.59
C TYR A 73 24.84 13.61 7.57
N GLY A 74 25.41 14.65 7.00
CA GLY A 74 26.36 14.50 5.90
C GLY A 74 25.75 13.76 4.73
N LEU A 75 26.30 12.59 4.39
CA LEU A 75 25.84 11.75 3.29
C LEU A 75 24.72 10.76 3.70
N GLN A 76 24.24 10.85 4.93
CA GLN A 76 23.20 9.98 5.46
C GLN A 76 21.89 10.76 5.57
N ARG A 77 20.76 10.05 5.42
CA ARG A 77 19.44 10.62 5.64
C ARG A 77 18.56 9.63 6.40
N VAL A 78 18.01 10.10 7.50
CA VAL A 78 17.01 9.37 8.27
C VAL A 78 15.66 10.01 8.05
N THR A 79 14.70 9.19 7.64
CA THR A 79 13.28 9.56 7.55
C THR A 79 12.48 8.66 8.46
N LEU A 80 11.57 9.23 9.25
CA LEU A 80 10.66 8.50 10.11
C LEU A 80 9.33 9.22 10.11
N GLN A 81 8.24 8.48 9.94
CA GLN A 81 6.90 8.99 10.18
C GLN A 81 6.10 7.97 10.99
N ALA A 82 5.27 8.47 11.89
CA ALA A 82 4.34 7.64 12.64
C ALA A 82 3.01 8.36 12.82
N GLN A 83 1.92 7.59 12.83
CA GLN A 83 0.56 8.07 12.96
C GLN A 83 -0.26 7.10 13.79
N ALA A 84 -0.96 7.63 14.78
CA ALA A 84 -1.95 6.91 15.55
C ALA A 84 -3.34 7.41 15.16
N HIS A 85 -4.26 6.50 14.92
CA HIS A 85 -5.66 6.80 14.60
C HIS A 85 -6.57 6.14 15.62
N ARG A 86 -7.64 6.83 15.99
CA ARG A 86 -8.75 6.27 16.75
C ARG A 86 -10.04 6.55 15.99
N TYR A 87 -10.88 5.51 15.86
CA TYR A 87 -12.18 5.57 15.20
C TYR A 87 -13.24 5.20 16.23
N GLN A 88 -14.25 6.04 16.39
CA GLN A 88 -15.35 5.86 17.30
C GLN A 88 -16.66 5.90 16.51
N PHE A 89 -17.45 4.85 16.62
CA PHE A 89 -18.74 4.70 15.99
C PHE A 89 -19.82 5.22 16.91
N ARG A 90 -20.75 5.99 16.39
CA ARG A 90 -21.81 6.61 17.17
C ARG A 90 -22.79 5.59 17.72
N ASP A 91 -23.34 4.75 16.83
CA ASP A 91 -24.40 3.81 17.16
C ASP A 91 -23.86 2.37 17.39
N TYR A 92 -22.66 2.08 16.85
CA TYR A 92 -21.98 0.77 16.93
C TYR A 92 -20.64 0.88 17.66
N SER A 93 -20.66 1.30 18.93
CA SER A 93 -19.44 1.52 19.73
C SER A 93 -18.61 0.24 19.95
N ASN A 94 -19.22 -0.94 19.81
CA ASN A 94 -18.50 -2.22 19.81
C ASN A 94 -17.55 -2.39 18.59
N LEU A 95 -17.68 -1.53 17.59
CA LEU A 95 -16.80 -1.48 16.42
C LEU A 95 -15.68 -0.44 16.54
N ASP A 96 -15.54 0.23 17.69
CA ASP A 96 -14.45 1.17 17.94
C ASP A 96 -13.10 0.48 17.82
N TYR A 97 -12.16 1.14 17.19
CA TYR A 97 -10.81 0.61 17.04
C TYR A 97 -9.75 1.72 16.96
N SER A 98 -8.52 1.33 17.20
CA SER A 98 -7.35 2.20 17.02
C SER A 98 -6.32 1.52 16.15
N THR A 99 -5.58 2.31 15.37
CA THR A 99 -4.49 1.81 14.54
C THR A 99 -3.24 2.61 14.76
N LEU A 100 -2.08 1.96 14.62
CA LEU A 100 -0.77 2.59 14.62
C LEU A 100 -0.05 2.21 13.32
N THR A 101 0.36 3.22 12.56
CA THR A 101 1.16 3.05 11.35
C THR A 101 2.47 3.82 11.51
N TYR A 102 3.59 3.19 11.14
CA TYR A 102 4.87 3.88 11.06
C TYR A 102 5.64 3.42 9.83
N GLU A 103 6.54 4.28 9.37
CA GLU A 103 7.46 4.04 8.28
C GLU A 103 8.78 4.74 8.59
N GLY A 104 9.88 4.04 8.45
CA GLY A 104 11.21 4.57 8.66
C GLY A 104 12.18 4.09 7.59
N ALA A 105 13.11 4.95 7.20
CA ALA A 105 14.21 4.59 6.33
C ALA A 105 15.49 5.32 6.76
N TRP A 106 16.60 4.59 6.76
CA TRP A 106 17.93 5.11 6.92
C TRP A 106 18.73 4.87 5.63
N ASN A 107 18.95 5.95 4.90
CA ASN A 107 19.72 5.94 3.66
C ASN A 107 21.18 6.29 3.99
N LEU A 108 22.08 5.42 3.62
CA LEU A 108 23.51 5.50 3.87
C LEU A 108 24.26 5.58 2.54
N GLN A 109 25.16 6.54 2.42
CA GLN A 109 26.20 6.50 1.41
C GLN A 109 27.51 6.18 2.12
N MET A 110 27.93 4.91 2.08
CA MET A 110 29.13 4.43 2.75
C MET A 110 30.39 4.85 2.02
N THR A 111 30.36 4.77 0.70
CA THR A 111 31.42 5.22 -0.21
C THR A 111 30.76 5.88 -1.45
N PRO A 112 31.53 6.51 -2.36
CA PRO A 112 30.98 6.98 -3.63
C PRO A 112 30.30 5.88 -4.47
N TYR A 113 30.68 4.62 -4.23
CA TYR A 113 30.21 3.46 -4.99
C TYR A 113 29.24 2.56 -4.23
N LEU A 114 29.15 2.67 -2.90
CA LEU A 114 28.31 1.79 -2.07
C LEU A 114 27.26 2.61 -1.31
N ARG A 115 26.01 2.28 -1.57
CA ARG A 115 24.84 2.82 -0.88
C ARG A 115 24.10 1.70 -0.16
N GLY A 116 23.57 2.03 1.01
CA GLY A 116 22.72 1.14 1.78
C GLY A 116 21.41 1.82 2.16
N VAL A 117 20.33 1.06 2.24
CA VAL A 117 19.03 1.49 2.76
C VAL A 117 18.57 0.46 3.77
N PHE A 118 18.32 0.90 5.00
CA PHE A 118 17.58 0.13 5.99
C PHE A 118 16.18 0.70 6.07
N SER A 119 15.17 -0.15 6.05
CA SER A 119 13.77 0.28 6.10
C SER A 119 12.96 -0.60 7.05
N ALA A 120 11.98 0.02 7.70
CA ALA A 120 10.99 -0.67 8.49
C ALA A 120 9.65 0.04 8.33
N ASP A 121 8.60 -0.72 8.06
CA ASP A 121 7.24 -0.18 8.06
C ASP A 121 6.27 -1.11 8.81
N ARG A 122 5.28 -0.50 9.42
CA ARG A 122 4.12 -1.15 10.01
C ARG A 122 2.87 -0.44 9.53
N ARG A 123 1.96 -1.20 8.96
CA ARG A 123 0.63 -0.73 8.59
C ARG A 123 -0.41 -1.52 9.34
N GLN A 124 -1.36 -0.81 9.91
CA GLN A 124 -2.51 -1.45 10.52
C GLN A 124 -3.77 -0.80 9.96
N TYR A 125 -4.69 -1.63 9.51
CA TYR A 125 -5.90 -1.18 8.87
C TYR A 125 -7.03 -2.17 9.08
N ARG A 126 -8.25 -1.67 8.93
CA ARG A 126 -9.44 -2.52 8.94
C ARG A 126 -9.48 -3.40 7.71
N ASP A 127 -9.57 -4.70 7.92
CA ASP A 127 -9.74 -5.69 6.85
C ASP A 127 -11.22 -5.81 6.50
N ILE A 128 -11.61 -5.20 5.38
CA ILE A 128 -13.00 -5.24 4.87
C ILE A 128 -13.22 -6.35 3.85
N THR A 129 -12.17 -7.07 3.47
CA THR A 129 -12.24 -8.14 2.46
C THR A 129 -13.09 -9.29 2.96
N ASN A 130 -13.09 -9.47 4.25
CA ASN A 130 -13.72 -10.57 4.97
C ASN A 130 -14.80 -10.08 5.94
N ALA A 131 -15.52 -9.00 5.59
CA ALA A 131 -16.67 -8.57 6.37
C ALA A 131 -17.58 -9.77 6.64
N THR A 132 -17.38 -10.39 7.78
CA THR A 132 -18.14 -11.54 8.22
C THR A 132 -19.52 -11.08 8.65
N THR A 133 -20.51 -11.95 8.51
CA THR A 133 -21.88 -11.77 9.04
C THR A 133 -21.94 -11.52 10.55
N THR A 134 -20.81 -11.49 11.24
CA THR A 134 -20.72 -11.40 12.72
C THR A 134 -20.59 -9.98 13.25
N GLY A 135 -20.53 -8.95 12.39
CA GLY A 135 -20.49 -7.56 12.86
C GLY A 135 -19.21 -7.14 13.60
N ALA A 136 -18.15 -7.94 13.55
CA ALA A 136 -16.87 -7.58 14.14
C ALA A 136 -15.96 -6.89 13.12
N ILE A 137 -15.09 -5.97 13.58
CA ILE A 137 -14.04 -5.39 12.78
C ILE A 137 -12.79 -6.23 12.95
N ALA A 138 -12.27 -6.77 11.83
CA ALA A 138 -10.96 -7.38 11.79
C ALA A 138 -9.90 -6.32 11.45
N LEU A 139 -8.80 -6.30 12.18
CA LEU A 139 -7.64 -5.47 11.89
C LEU A 139 -6.52 -6.33 11.32
N ARG A 140 -5.99 -5.90 10.18
CA ARG A 140 -4.78 -6.49 9.61
C ARG A 140 -3.57 -5.62 9.93
N THR A 141 -2.53 -6.26 10.43
CA THR A 141 -1.23 -5.63 10.68
C THR A 141 -0.21 -6.24 9.71
N GLU A 142 0.37 -5.40 8.88
CA GLU A 142 1.51 -5.75 8.02
C GLU A 142 2.76 -5.07 8.56
N ARG A 143 3.87 -5.82 8.64
CA ARG A 143 5.20 -5.32 8.99
C ARG A 143 6.18 -5.76 7.91
N ARG A 144 7.04 -4.84 7.52
CA ARG A 144 8.13 -5.09 6.58
C ARG A 144 9.39 -4.46 7.14
N GLU A 145 10.44 -5.22 7.14
CA GLU A 145 11.77 -4.80 7.58
C GLU A 145 12.76 -5.27 6.52
N GLY A 146 13.77 -4.47 6.23
CA GLY A 146 14.73 -4.86 5.20
C GLY A 146 15.97 -4.00 5.18
N ALA A 147 17.00 -4.56 4.56
CA ALA A 147 18.23 -3.89 4.21
C ALA A 147 18.56 -4.19 2.74
N GLU A 148 18.90 -3.16 1.99
CA GLU A 148 19.34 -3.27 0.60
C GLU A 148 20.63 -2.50 0.40
N PHE A 149 21.58 -3.10 -0.27
CA PHE A 149 22.85 -2.51 -0.65
C PHE A 149 22.96 -2.45 -2.16
N THR A 150 23.34 -1.28 -2.67
CA THR A 150 23.58 -1.05 -4.10
C THR A 150 25.03 -0.64 -4.29
N PHE A 151 25.75 -1.42 -5.10
CA PHE A 151 27.09 -1.07 -5.58
C PHE A 151 26.97 -0.42 -6.96
N LEU A 152 27.54 0.78 -7.09
CA LEU A 152 27.57 1.56 -8.33
C LEU A 152 28.86 1.28 -9.08
N GLY A 153 28.76 0.51 -10.16
CA GLY A 153 29.87 0.20 -11.04
C GLY A 153 30.16 1.36 -12.01
N ARG A 154 31.21 1.18 -12.82
CA ARG A 154 31.54 2.12 -13.88
C ARG A 154 30.53 2.03 -15.04
N GLY A 155 30.37 3.13 -15.78
CA GLY A 155 29.58 3.14 -17.01
C GLY A 155 28.06 2.90 -16.81
N GLY A 156 27.51 3.18 -15.62
CA GLY A 156 26.07 3.04 -15.34
C GLY A 156 25.63 1.68 -14.81
N TRP A 157 26.54 0.70 -14.68
CA TRP A 157 26.22 -0.61 -14.11
C TRP A 157 25.99 -0.53 -12.62
N ARG A 158 25.08 -1.36 -12.11
CA ARG A 158 24.76 -1.48 -10.69
C ARG A 158 24.61 -2.94 -10.31
N SER A 159 25.03 -3.29 -9.11
CA SER A 159 24.71 -4.56 -8.46
C SER A 159 23.95 -4.29 -7.18
N LEU A 160 23.00 -5.14 -6.83
CA LEU A 160 22.22 -5.00 -5.62
C LEU A 160 22.09 -6.33 -4.90
N ALA A 161 22.06 -6.26 -3.58
CA ALA A 161 21.79 -7.37 -2.70
C ALA A 161 20.96 -6.87 -1.52
N GLY A 162 20.03 -7.69 -1.03
CA GLY A 162 19.17 -7.30 0.07
C GLY A 162 18.62 -8.49 0.84
N VAL A 163 18.13 -8.17 2.03
CA VAL A 163 17.39 -9.09 2.89
C VAL A 163 16.09 -8.41 3.31
N GLY A 164 15.04 -9.18 3.47
CA GLY A 164 13.73 -8.68 3.88
C GLY A 164 13.01 -9.64 4.78
N HIS A 165 12.26 -9.10 5.74
CA HIS A 165 11.35 -9.83 6.61
C HIS A 165 9.98 -9.18 6.53
N ASN A 166 8.99 -9.94 6.06
CA ASN A 166 7.62 -9.48 5.90
C ASN A 166 6.70 -10.33 6.76
N ARG A 167 5.83 -9.69 7.53
CA ARG A 167 4.84 -10.37 8.36
C ARG A 167 3.48 -9.73 8.16
N SER A 168 2.48 -10.53 7.81
CA SER A 168 1.08 -10.13 7.81
C SER A 168 0.34 -10.90 8.91
N ARG A 169 -0.55 -10.23 9.63
CA ARG A 169 -1.37 -10.85 10.68
C ARG A 169 -2.73 -10.19 10.73
N SER A 170 -3.79 -10.98 10.72
CA SER A 170 -5.13 -10.55 11.09
C SER A 170 -5.38 -10.84 12.57
N ASP A 171 -6.13 -10.00 13.25
CA ASP A 171 -6.61 -10.26 14.63
C ASP A 171 -7.89 -11.11 14.64
N ASP A 172 -8.57 -11.27 13.49
CA ASP A 172 -9.65 -12.25 13.35
C ASP A 172 -9.09 -13.60 12.90
N SER A 173 -9.22 -14.61 13.75
CA SER A 173 -8.81 -16.00 13.43
C SER A 173 -9.62 -16.63 12.31
N ARG A 174 -10.73 -16.02 11.92
CA ARG A 174 -11.57 -16.43 10.76
C ARG A 174 -11.24 -15.67 9.50
N SER A 175 -10.17 -14.85 9.50
CA SER A 175 -9.73 -14.12 8.32
C SER A 175 -9.46 -15.08 7.16
N LEU A 176 -10.10 -14.83 6.04
CA LEU A 176 -9.99 -15.65 4.82
C LEU A 176 -8.65 -15.46 4.09
N GLU A 177 -7.87 -14.45 4.46
CA GLU A 177 -6.56 -14.22 3.88
C GLU A 177 -5.47 -14.78 4.81
N SER A 178 -4.53 -15.50 4.22
CA SER A 178 -3.40 -16.05 4.96
C SER A 178 -2.58 -14.95 5.63
N SER A 179 -2.00 -15.28 6.77
CA SER A 179 -1.15 -14.40 7.57
C SER A 179 0.32 -14.86 7.50
N PRO A 180 0.97 -14.78 6.32
CA PRO A 180 2.31 -15.30 6.15
C PRO A 180 3.36 -14.44 6.84
N THR A 181 4.40 -15.12 7.34
CA THR A 181 5.70 -14.54 7.67
C THR A 181 6.69 -15.02 6.63
N ILE A 182 7.45 -14.11 6.00
CA ILE A 182 8.37 -14.43 4.91
C ILE A 182 9.71 -13.76 5.19
N THR A 183 10.78 -14.54 5.25
CA THR A 183 12.15 -14.02 5.24
C THR A 183 12.76 -14.27 3.87
N SER A 184 13.32 -13.24 3.25
CA SER A 184 13.80 -13.33 1.88
C SER A 184 15.16 -12.69 1.69
N VAL A 185 15.88 -13.21 0.69
CA VAL A 185 17.09 -12.64 0.14
C VAL A 185 16.85 -12.21 -1.30
N LEU A 186 17.52 -11.14 -1.70
CA LEU A 186 17.43 -10.54 -3.01
C LEU A 186 18.82 -10.33 -3.57
N ILE A 187 19.03 -10.68 -4.83
CA ILE A 187 20.23 -10.33 -5.59
C ILE A 187 19.82 -9.84 -6.97
N GLY A 188 20.59 -8.90 -7.52
CA GLY A 188 20.27 -8.39 -8.83
C GLY A 188 21.36 -7.52 -9.43
N GLY A 189 21.11 -7.07 -10.66
CA GLY A 189 21.96 -6.15 -11.38
C GLY A 189 21.14 -5.26 -12.29
N GLY A 190 21.64 -4.08 -12.56
CA GLY A 190 20.94 -3.10 -13.37
C GLY A 190 21.87 -2.18 -14.13
N TYR A 191 21.26 -1.42 -15.03
CA TYR A 191 21.94 -0.44 -15.83
C TYR A 191 21.17 0.88 -15.84
N GLU A 192 21.88 1.96 -15.53
CA GLU A 192 21.36 3.32 -15.66
C GLU A 192 21.80 3.92 -16.98
N PHE A 193 20.83 4.19 -17.84
CA PHE A 193 21.03 4.79 -19.15
C PHE A 193 21.32 6.30 -19.01
N ALA A 194 21.93 6.89 -20.02
CA ALA A 194 22.19 8.34 -20.09
C ALA A 194 20.90 9.18 -19.98
N SER A 195 19.76 8.64 -20.40
CA SER A 195 18.43 9.25 -20.22
C SER A 195 17.94 9.31 -18.76
N GLY A 196 18.68 8.68 -17.84
CA GLY A 196 18.26 8.50 -16.45
C GLY A 196 17.27 7.34 -16.26
N ALA A 197 16.98 6.57 -17.31
CA ALA A 197 16.22 5.33 -17.16
C ALA A 197 17.08 4.28 -16.45
N LEU A 198 16.46 3.53 -15.54
CA LEU A 198 17.11 2.46 -14.80
C LEU A 198 16.36 1.15 -15.06
N LEU A 199 17.04 0.18 -15.63
CA LEU A 199 16.57 -1.18 -15.81
C LEU A 199 17.30 -2.09 -14.83
N THR A 200 16.57 -2.92 -14.06
CA THR A 200 17.15 -3.83 -13.07
C THR A 200 16.52 -5.20 -13.20
N GLY A 201 17.33 -6.24 -13.36
CA GLY A 201 16.95 -7.64 -13.23
C GLY A 201 17.32 -8.14 -11.84
N GLN A 202 16.43 -8.89 -11.19
CA GLN A 202 16.67 -9.39 -9.84
C GLN A 202 15.94 -10.71 -9.60
N VAL A 203 16.46 -11.48 -8.66
CA VAL A 203 15.83 -12.69 -8.14
C VAL A 203 15.68 -12.56 -6.64
N ARG A 204 14.47 -12.76 -6.16
CA ARG A 204 14.13 -12.85 -4.74
C ARG A 204 13.81 -14.30 -4.42
N ARG A 205 14.39 -14.83 -3.33
CA ARG A 205 14.05 -16.12 -2.75
C ARG A 205 13.62 -15.91 -1.31
N GLY A 206 12.51 -16.51 -0.92
CA GLY A 206 11.91 -16.40 0.40
C GLY A 206 11.54 -17.76 0.98
N ASP A 207 11.75 -17.93 2.28
CA ASP A 207 11.21 -19.01 3.07
C ASP A 207 10.15 -18.41 4.00
N GLY A 208 9.01 -19.08 4.12
CA GLY A 208 7.88 -18.55 4.85
C GLY A 208 7.03 -19.59 5.54
N ASP A 209 6.24 -19.11 6.49
CA ASP A 209 5.26 -19.88 7.25
C ASP A 209 3.95 -19.08 7.39
N TYR A 210 2.85 -19.76 7.70
CA TYR A 210 1.54 -19.12 7.89
C TYR A 210 1.19 -18.86 9.38
N GLY A 211 2.09 -19.12 10.29
CA GLY A 211 1.84 -18.93 11.72
C GLY A 211 0.81 -19.90 12.32
N VAL A 212 0.45 -19.64 13.58
CA VAL A 212 -0.44 -20.51 14.35
C VAL A 212 -1.86 -20.47 13.79
N GLY A 213 -2.39 -21.61 13.34
CA GLY A 213 -3.75 -21.78 12.82
C GLY A 213 -3.85 -22.47 11.45
N ALA A 214 -2.94 -22.19 10.55
CA ALA A 214 -2.76 -23.00 9.36
C ALA A 214 -1.96 -24.24 9.74
N ALA A 215 -2.36 -25.40 9.39
CA ALA A 215 -1.70 -26.69 9.72
C ALA A 215 -0.19 -26.71 9.43
N GLY A 216 0.59 -25.86 10.08
CA GLY A 216 2.06 -25.83 10.09
C GLY A 216 2.76 -26.02 8.75
N VAL A 217 2.20 -25.50 7.68
CA VAL A 217 2.75 -25.70 6.34
C VAL A 217 3.71 -24.57 5.99
N ASP A 218 4.99 -24.90 5.99
CA ASP A 218 6.03 -24.01 5.49
C ASP A 218 5.99 -23.93 3.97
N PHE A 219 6.50 -22.85 3.42
CA PHE A 219 6.58 -22.68 1.98
C PHE A 219 7.88 -21.99 1.57
N ARG A 220 8.25 -22.21 0.33
CA ARG A 220 9.33 -21.49 -0.34
C ARG A 220 8.78 -20.73 -1.53
N GLU A 221 9.35 -19.56 -1.77
CA GLU A 221 9.02 -18.82 -2.96
C GLU A 221 10.27 -18.31 -3.68
N THR A 222 10.17 -18.29 -5.01
CA THR A 222 11.19 -17.71 -5.87
C THR A 222 10.50 -16.75 -6.85
N GLU A 223 11.09 -15.57 -7.03
CA GLU A 223 10.55 -14.54 -7.88
C GLU A 223 11.65 -13.84 -8.67
N PRO A 224 12.01 -14.32 -9.88
CA PRO A 224 12.71 -13.52 -10.86
C PRO A 224 11.81 -12.34 -11.31
N SER A 225 12.41 -11.15 -11.40
CA SER A 225 11.69 -9.95 -11.83
C SER A 225 12.59 -8.94 -12.51
N VAL A 226 11.97 -8.11 -13.35
CA VAL A 226 12.60 -6.95 -13.99
C VAL A 226 11.85 -5.71 -13.55
N THR A 227 12.60 -4.68 -13.16
CA THR A 227 12.08 -3.36 -12.82
C THR A 227 12.62 -2.33 -13.80
N LEU A 228 11.75 -1.40 -14.20
CA LEU A 228 12.07 -0.26 -15.03
C LEU A 228 11.60 1.00 -14.33
N ARG A 229 12.51 1.94 -14.15
CA ARG A 229 12.18 3.33 -13.85
C ARG A 229 12.59 4.19 -15.02
N TRP A 230 11.64 4.86 -15.65
CA TRP A 230 11.88 5.61 -16.85
C TRP A 230 11.33 7.04 -16.76
N PRO A 231 12.19 8.05 -16.57
CA PRO A 231 11.82 9.46 -16.75
C PRO A 231 11.71 9.74 -18.26
N VAL A 232 10.53 9.46 -18.83
CA VAL A 232 10.24 9.63 -20.26
C VAL A 232 10.47 11.08 -20.70
N SER A 233 10.12 12.00 -19.80
CA SER A 233 10.37 13.44 -19.96
C SER A 233 10.48 14.11 -18.59
N ALA A 234 10.78 15.41 -18.57
CA ALA A 234 10.76 16.20 -17.32
C ALA A 234 9.41 16.17 -16.59
N LYS A 235 8.32 15.86 -17.31
CA LYS A 235 6.93 15.85 -16.81
C LYS A 235 6.34 14.46 -16.68
N THR A 236 7.02 13.42 -17.18
CA THR A 236 6.45 12.08 -17.26
C THR A 236 7.44 11.05 -16.71
N THR A 237 7.01 10.29 -15.73
CA THR A 237 7.76 9.16 -15.18
C THR A 237 6.91 7.91 -15.23
N ILE A 238 7.52 6.80 -15.65
CA ILE A 238 6.95 5.46 -15.62
C ILE A 238 7.81 4.61 -14.69
N ASP A 239 7.19 3.96 -13.73
CA ASP A 239 7.78 2.90 -12.92
C ASP A 239 7.05 1.61 -13.22
N ALA A 240 7.77 0.54 -13.53
CA ALA A 240 7.18 -0.75 -13.84
C ALA A 240 8.01 -1.89 -13.23
N ARG A 241 7.33 -2.95 -12.82
CA ARG A 241 7.94 -4.22 -12.38
C ARG A 241 7.11 -5.35 -12.95
N ILE A 242 7.77 -6.34 -13.51
CA ILE A 242 7.18 -7.61 -13.90
C ILE A 242 8.02 -8.74 -13.37
N GLY A 243 7.39 -9.77 -12.82
CA GLY A 243 8.04 -10.95 -12.28
C GLY A 243 7.20 -12.19 -12.47
N HIS A 244 7.78 -13.32 -12.13
CA HIS A 244 7.10 -14.60 -12.06
C HIS A 244 7.28 -15.18 -10.67
N LEU A 245 6.20 -15.26 -9.90
CA LEU A 245 6.20 -15.87 -8.58
C LEU A 245 5.94 -17.37 -8.71
N ASP A 246 6.78 -18.16 -8.08
CA ASP A 246 6.59 -19.58 -7.87
C ASP A 246 6.68 -19.87 -6.37
N ARG A 247 5.59 -20.38 -5.78
CA ARG A 247 5.51 -20.73 -4.36
C ARG A 247 5.12 -22.19 -4.23
N SER A 248 5.93 -22.94 -3.49
CA SER A 248 5.75 -24.36 -3.19
C SER A 248 5.62 -24.57 -1.67
N HIS A 249 4.72 -25.46 -1.26
CA HIS A 249 4.40 -25.74 0.13
C HIS A 249 4.91 -27.12 0.54
N ASP A 250 5.63 -27.19 1.65
CA ASP A 250 6.20 -28.44 2.13
C ASP A 250 5.06 -29.36 2.61
N GLY A 251 4.97 -30.55 1.98
CA GLY A 251 3.93 -31.54 2.30
C GLY A 251 2.50 -31.21 1.83
N ALA A 252 2.29 -30.09 1.12
CA ALA A 252 0.97 -29.65 0.67
C ALA A 252 0.96 -29.14 -0.78
N PRO A 253 1.33 -29.95 -1.79
CA PRO A 253 1.49 -29.49 -3.18
C PRO A 253 0.18 -28.98 -3.81
N ALA A 254 -0.96 -29.35 -3.28
CA ALA A 254 -2.24 -28.80 -3.73
C ALA A 254 -2.39 -27.29 -3.45
N ARG A 255 -1.58 -26.74 -2.53
CA ARG A 255 -1.53 -25.30 -2.22
C ARG A 255 -0.56 -24.52 -3.09
N ASP A 256 0.26 -25.22 -3.90
CA ASP A 256 1.26 -24.58 -4.75
C ASP A 256 0.60 -23.67 -5.78
N PHE A 257 1.24 -22.56 -6.04
CA PHE A 257 0.81 -21.66 -7.09
C PHE A 257 1.96 -20.93 -7.75
N LYS A 258 1.79 -20.64 -9.03
CA LYS A 258 2.75 -19.88 -9.81
C LYS A 258 2.06 -18.98 -10.81
N GLY A 259 2.74 -17.91 -11.18
CA GLY A 259 2.26 -17.02 -12.22
C GLY A 259 2.91 -15.65 -12.22
N PHE A 260 2.54 -14.88 -13.21
CA PHE A 260 3.04 -13.52 -13.35
C PHE A 260 2.49 -12.60 -12.25
N VAL A 261 3.38 -11.77 -11.71
CA VAL A 261 3.09 -10.68 -10.79
C VAL A 261 3.72 -9.41 -11.37
N GLY A 262 3.16 -8.26 -11.05
CA GLY A 262 3.75 -7.04 -11.57
C GLY A 262 2.96 -5.80 -11.19
N THR A 263 3.59 -4.66 -11.40
CA THR A 263 3.04 -3.35 -11.12
C THR A 263 3.53 -2.37 -12.15
N SER A 264 2.69 -1.40 -12.49
CA SER A 264 3.11 -0.23 -13.25
C SER A 264 2.46 1.01 -12.68
N ALA A 265 3.18 2.11 -12.70
CA ALA A 265 2.70 3.43 -12.32
C ALA A 265 3.19 4.46 -13.33
N LEU A 266 2.29 5.34 -13.71
CA LEU A 266 2.52 6.51 -14.52
C LEU A 266 2.27 7.74 -13.66
N ARG A 267 3.17 8.71 -13.70
CA ARG A 267 2.97 10.07 -13.24
C ARG A 267 3.20 11.02 -14.41
N TRP A 268 2.19 11.82 -14.72
CA TRP A 268 2.25 12.80 -15.80
C TRP A 268 1.82 14.19 -15.29
N GLU A 269 2.73 15.14 -15.34
CA GLU A 269 2.50 16.53 -14.96
C GLU A 269 2.08 17.33 -16.20
N TYR A 270 0.76 17.33 -16.48
CA TYR A 270 0.20 18.08 -17.62
C TYR A 270 0.53 19.57 -17.53
N SER A 271 0.39 20.16 -16.33
CA SER A 271 0.75 21.54 -16.05
C SER A 271 1.29 21.69 -14.63
N PRO A 272 1.84 22.85 -14.22
CA PRO A 272 2.25 23.09 -12.82
C PRO A 272 1.12 22.88 -11.79
N HIS A 273 -0.14 22.99 -12.24
CA HIS A 273 -1.32 22.88 -11.42
C HIS A 273 -2.11 21.59 -11.61
N THR A 274 -1.75 20.78 -12.60
CA THR A 274 -2.52 19.57 -12.94
C THR A 274 -1.60 18.41 -13.22
N TRP A 275 -1.82 17.29 -12.55
CA TRP A 275 -1.13 16.04 -12.83
C TRP A 275 -2.06 14.84 -12.75
N LEU A 276 -1.67 13.81 -13.44
CA LEU A 276 -2.33 12.52 -13.49
C LEU A 276 -1.41 11.45 -12.92
N GLU A 277 -1.95 10.65 -12.00
CA GLU A 277 -1.34 9.38 -11.58
C GLU A 277 -2.24 8.24 -12.05
N ALA A 278 -1.65 7.21 -12.61
CA ALA A 278 -2.35 5.99 -13.00
C ALA A 278 -1.49 4.78 -12.64
N GLY A 279 -2.11 3.65 -12.38
CA GLY A 279 -1.38 2.44 -12.07
C GLY A 279 -2.17 1.18 -12.34
N LEU A 280 -1.43 0.12 -12.62
CA LEU A 280 -1.93 -1.24 -12.77
C LEU A 280 -1.12 -2.16 -11.88
N GLY A 281 -1.75 -3.19 -11.33
CA GLY A 281 -1.08 -4.21 -10.54
C GLY A 281 -1.72 -5.58 -10.73
N ARG A 282 -0.88 -6.60 -10.70
CA ARG A 282 -1.28 -7.99 -10.60
C ARG A 282 -0.50 -8.66 -9.51
N ASP A 283 -1.20 -9.31 -8.59
CA ASP A 283 -0.62 -10.05 -7.49
C ASP A 283 -1.17 -11.47 -7.39
N LEU A 284 -0.43 -12.28 -6.69
CA LEU A 284 -0.79 -13.63 -6.29
C LEU A 284 -0.58 -13.71 -4.78
N GLY A 285 -1.56 -14.21 -4.06
CA GLY A 285 -1.52 -14.38 -2.63
C GLY A 285 -2.02 -15.75 -2.22
N SER A 286 -1.58 -16.22 -1.07
CA SER A 286 -2.17 -17.40 -0.45
C SER A 286 -3.51 -17.04 0.16
N TYR A 287 -4.40 -18.00 0.15
CA TYR A 287 -5.72 -17.92 0.72
C TYR A 287 -5.90 -19.08 1.70
N GLU A 288 -6.35 -18.78 2.88
CA GLU A 288 -6.48 -19.74 3.95
C GLU A 288 -7.91 -19.74 4.50
N ILE A 289 -8.70 -20.72 4.06
CA ILE A 289 -9.76 -21.32 4.85
C ILE A 289 -9.50 -22.80 4.82
N ASN A 290 -9.39 -23.45 5.98
CA ASN A 290 -9.30 -24.88 6.26
C ASN A 290 -8.46 -25.74 5.31
N ASP A 291 -8.54 -25.53 3.99
CA ASP A 291 -7.91 -26.37 2.97
C ASP A 291 -6.87 -25.64 2.11
N GLY A 292 -6.65 -24.35 2.34
CA GLY A 292 -5.70 -23.55 1.54
C GLY A 292 -6.19 -23.18 0.15
N GLY A 293 -5.40 -22.38 -0.55
CA GLY A 293 -5.71 -21.93 -1.91
C GLY A 293 -4.89 -20.70 -2.29
N SER A 294 -5.25 -20.07 -3.41
CA SER A 294 -4.61 -18.84 -3.85
C SER A 294 -5.62 -17.82 -4.37
N ILE A 295 -5.28 -16.54 -4.23
CA ILE A 295 -6.02 -15.42 -4.79
C ILE A 295 -5.20 -14.81 -5.91
N ARG A 296 -5.83 -14.56 -7.05
CA ARG A 296 -5.28 -13.73 -8.13
C ARG A 296 -5.95 -12.37 -8.08
N GLY A 297 -5.15 -11.34 -7.84
CA GLY A 297 -5.62 -9.96 -7.82
C GLY A 297 -5.20 -9.19 -9.08
N TRP A 298 -6.14 -8.45 -9.65
CA TRP A 298 -5.87 -7.37 -10.61
C TRP A 298 -6.41 -6.09 -10.04
N ARG A 299 -5.62 -5.04 -10.09
CA ARG A 299 -6.05 -3.71 -9.65
C ARG A 299 -5.57 -2.66 -10.62
N GLY A 300 -6.37 -1.62 -10.77
CA GLY A 300 -6.00 -0.45 -11.57
C GLY A 300 -6.59 0.80 -10.96
N PHE A 301 -5.92 1.93 -11.16
CA PHE A 301 -6.46 3.22 -10.77
C PHE A 301 -6.04 4.32 -11.72
N ILE A 302 -6.84 5.39 -11.69
CA ILE A 302 -6.54 6.69 -12.28
C ILE A 302 -6.86 7.77 -11.25
N ALA A 303 -5.96 8.75 -11.10
CA ALA A 303 -6.07 9.78 -10.07
C ALA A 303 -5.60 11.14 -10.58
N PRO A 304 -6.44 11.89 -11.32
CA PRO A 304 -6.15 13.27 -11.65
C PRO A 304 -6.22 14.16 -10.41
N THR A 305 -5.30 15.11 -10.34
CA THR A 305 -5.26 16.15 -9.32
C THR A 305 -5.17 17.51 -9.99
N TRP A 306 -6.02 18.43 -9.58
CA TRP A 306 -6.02 19.82 -10.03
C TRP A 306 -5.89 20.77 -8.84
N LYS A 307 -4.96 21.71 -8.93
CA LYS A 307 -4.73 22.78 -7.95
C LYS A 307 -5.12 24.12 -8.56
N PRO A 308 -6.38 24.54 -8.44
CA PRO A 308 -6.81 25.85 -8.96
C PRO A 308 -6.09 27.01 -8.28
N SER A 309 -5.58 26.81 -7.08
CA SER A 309 -4.74 27.77 -6.36
C SER A 309 -3.73 27.05 -5.47
N GLU A 310 -2.79 27.79 -4.90
CA GLU A 310 -1.83 27.25 -3.94
C GLU A 310 -2.50 26.73 -2.64
N LYS A 311 -3.70 27.22 -2.35
CA LYS A 311 -4.46 26.88 -1.14
C LYS A 311 -5.53 25.82 -1.37
N THR A 312 -5.82 25.48 -2.62
CA THR A 312 -6.93 24.58 -2.94
C THR A 312 -6.45 23.46 -3.85
N ALA A 313 -6.83 22.23 -3.54
CA ALA A 313 -6.58 21.07 -4.38
C ALA A 313 -7.86 20.23 -4.52
N LEU A 314 -8.18 19.84 -5.74
CA LEU A 314 -9.23 18.87 -6.05
C LEU A 314 -8.58 17.60 -6.57
N ARG A 315 -8.92 16.46 -5.96
CA ARG A 315 -8.39 15.15 -6.35
C ARG A 315 -9.54 14.19 -6.58
N LEU A 316 -9.58 13.61 -7.76
CA LEU A 316 -10.44 12.47 -8.06
C LEU A 316 -9.55 11.21 -8.07
N ARG A 317 -10.03 10.11 -7.51
CA ARG A 317 -9.44 8.79 -7.67
C ARG A 317 -10.52 7.79 -8.01
N HIS A 318 -10.34 7.08 -9.12
CA HIS A 318 -11.16 5.94 -9.47
C HIS A 318 -10.28 4.69 -9.51
N ALA A 319 -10.67 3.64 -8.80
CA ALA A 319 -9.94 2.40 -8.73
C ALA A 319 -10.86 1.20 -8.97
N LEU A 320 -10.30 0.17 -9.58
CA LEU A 320 -10.93 -1.10 -9.90
C LEU A 320 -10.07 -2.22 -9.33
N GLU A 321 -10.70 -3.22 -8.75
CA GLU A 321 -10.04 -4.45 -8.33
C GLU A 321 -10.88 -5.64 -8.78
N ARG A 322 -10.21 -6.69 -9.28
CA ARG A 322 -10.78 -8.00 -9.52
C ARG A 322 -9.97 -9.01 -8.74
N ARG A 323 -10.64 -9.89 -8.01
CA ARG A 323 -10.05 -11.02 -7.30
C ARG A 323 -10.72 -12.31 -7.75
N ASP A 324 -9.90 -13.30 -8.09
CA ASP A 324 -10.33 -14.63 -8.47
C ASP A 324 -9.76 -15.61 -7.41
N TRP A 325 -10.65 -16.34 -6.72
CA TRP A 325 -10.26 -17.33 -5.70
C TRP A 325 -10.08 -18.70 -6.34
N ARG A 326 -8.97 -19.32 -6.03
CA ARG A 326 -8.67 -20.70 -6.37
C ARG A 326 -8.55 -21.50 -5.10
N VAL A 327 -9.58 -22.22 -4.76
CA VAL A 327 -9.65 -23.07 -3.58
C VAL A 327 -9.22 -24.49 -3.92
N VAL A 328 -8.67 -25.21 -2.94
CA VAL A 328 -8.23 -26.60 -3.09
C VAL A 328 -9.39 -27.56 -2.91
N SER A 329 -10.28 -27.29 -1.95
CA SER A 329 -11.44 -28.15 -1.67
C SER A 329 -12.65 -27.79 -2.53
N SER A 330 -13.27 -28.79 -3.15
CA SER A 330 -14.53 -28.62 -3.85
C SER A 330 -15.72 -28.31 -2.93
N ALA A 331 -15.57 -28.52 -1.63
CA ALA A 331 -16.58 -28.19 -0.61
C ALA A 331 -16.45 -26.75 -0.09
N SER A 332 -15.46 -26.00 -0.53
CA SER A 332 -15.27 -24.61 -0.09
C SER A 332 -16.43 -23.73 -0.55
N PRO A 333 -16.98 -22.85 0.36
CA PRO A 333 -18.01 -21.89 -0.02
C PRO A 333 -17.52 -20.83 -1.03
N ASP A 334 -16.19 -20.67 -1.17
CA ASP A 334 -15.57 -19.74 -2.11
C ASP A 334 -15.13 -20.38 -3.43
N LEU A 335 -15.60 -21.61 -3.72
CA LEU A 335 -15.31 -22.28 -4.96
C LEU A 335 -15.77 -21.45 -6.18
N GLY A 336 -14.82 -21.07 -7.03
CA GLY A 336 -15.09 -20.26 -8.21
C GLY A 336 -15.51 -18.83 -7.94
N ARG A 337 -15.27 -18.32 -6.73
CA ARG A 337 -15.59 -16.93 -6.37
C ARG A 337 -14.79 -15.94 -7.19
N GLU A 338 -15.49 -14.96 -7.73
CA GLU A 338 -14.94 -13.78 -8.39
C GLU A 338 -15.55 -12.52 -7.79
N ASP A 339 -14.69 -11.61 -7.31
CA ASP A 339 -15.12 -10.31 -6.81
C ASP A 339 -14.61 -9.20 -7.74
N ARG A 340 -15.46 -8.20 -7.97
CA ARG A 340 -15.12 -6.96 -8.67
C ARG A 340 -15.49 -5.79 -7.78
N THR A 341 -14.49 -5.06 -7.31
CA THR A 341 -14.70 -3.89 -6.46
C THR A 341 -14.30 -2.62 -7.20
N ARG A 342 -15.13 -1.58 -7.07
CA ARG A 342 -14.90 -0.25 -7.64
C ARG A 342 -14.95 0.78 -6.53
N TRP A 343 -13.99 1.68 -6.53
CA TRP A 343 -13.95 2.83 -5.61
C TRP A 343 -13.81 4.11 -6.39
N THR A 344 -14.63 5.09 -6.04
CA THR A 344 -14.49 6.46 -6.53
C THR A 344 -14.41 7.37 -5.33
N THR A 345 -13.38 8.19 -5.26
CA THR A 345 -13.17 9.15 -4.19
C THR A 345 -12.93 10.52 -4.81
N LEU A 346 -13.70 11.51 -4.37
CA LEU A 346 -13.50 12.92 -4.71
C LEU A 346 -13.12 13.66 -3.43
N ALA A 347 -11.98 14.33 -3.40
CA ALA A 347 -11.50 15.07 -2.25
C ALA A 347 -11.22 16.53 -2.65
N LEU A 348 -11.78 17.46 -1.89
CA LEU A 348 -11.48 18.88 -1.93
C LEU A 348 -10.69 19.24 -0.68
N GLU A 349 -9.49 19.75 -0.84
CA GLU A 349 -8.65 20.28 0.23
C GLU A 349 -8.54 21.78 0.10
N TRP A 350 -8.70 22.49 1.22
CA TRP A 350 -8.51 23.92 1.33
C TRP A 350 -7.62 24.26 2.52
N MET A 351 -6.56 25.02 2.28
CA MET A 351 -5.59 25.49 3.28
C MET A 351 -5.75 26.99 3.51
N PRO A 352 -6.71 27.42 4.35
CA PRO A 352 -6.89 28.86 4.65
C PRO A 352 -5.66 29.47 5.30
N ARG A 353 -4.93 28.68 6.09
CA ARG A 353 -3.69 29.04 6.76
C ARG A 353 -2.64 27.93 6.57
N ARG A 354 -1.35 28.24 6.71
CA ARG A 354 -0.27 27.25 6.55
C ARG A 354 -0.35 26.10 7.56
N PHE A 355 -0.86 26.37 8.75
CA PHE A 355 -1.02 25.40 9.82
C PHE A 355 -2.38 24.66 9.79
N LEU A 356 -3.34 25.09 8.98
CA LEU A 356 -4.70 24.52 8.95
C LEU A 356 -5.06 24.05 7.54
N ALA A 357 -5.43 22.78 7.43
CA ALA A 357 -6.03 22.21 6.23
C ALA A 357 -7.42 21.64 6.54
N LEU A 358 -8.40 22.01 5.72
CA LEU A 358 -9.76 21.49 5.75
C LEU A 358 -9.97 20.61 4.54
N THR A 359 -10.55 19.43 4.74
CA THR A 359 -10.77 18.45 3.66
C THR A 359 -12.21 17.97 3.67
N ALA A 360 -12.86 17.99 2.52
CA ALA A 360 -14.14 17.32 2.29
C ALA A 360 -13.91 16.17 1.30
N THR A 361 -14.35 14.97 1.66
CA THR A 361 -14.17 13.77 0.83
C THR A 361 -15.49 13.04 0.64
N ALA A 362 -15.89 12.84 -0.61
CA ALA A 362 -16.99 11.95 -0.98
C ALA A 362 -16.43 10.64 -1.51
N ARG A 363 -16.97 9.51 -1.06
CA ARG A 363 -16.57 8.15 -1.47
C ARG A 363 -17.78 7.37 -1.94
N HIS A 364 -17.60 6.66 -3.04
CA HIS A 364 -18.52 5.64 -3.51
C HIS A 364 -17.77 4.34 -3.69
N GLU A 365 -18.25 3.26 -3.09
CA GLU A 365 -17.68 1.92 -3.15
C GLU A 365 -18.76 0.91 -3.52
N ARG A 366 -18.43 -0.02 -4.41
CA ARG A 366 -19.32 -1.12 -4.80
C ARG A 366 -18.50 -2.37 -5.05
N ARG A 367 -18.89 -3.46 -4.40
CA ARG A 367 -18.43 -4.82 -4.73
C ARG A 367 -19.55 -5.57 -5.43
N HIS A 368 -19.20 -6.26 -6.49
CA HIS A 368 -20.02 -7.24 -7.15
C HIS A 368 -19.29 -8.59 -7.12
N THR A 369 -19.99 -9.65 -6.76
CA THR A 369 -19.47 -11.01 -6.68
C THR A 369 -20.46 -11.97 -7.35
N ASN A 370 -19.96 -13.14 -7.79
CA ASN A 370 -20.81 -14.20 -8.30
C ASN A 370 -21.44 -15.07 -7.18
N LEU A 371 -21.08 -14.82 -5.91
CA LEU A 371 -21.68 -15.51 -4.77
C LEU A 371 -22.79 -14.66 -4.14
N THR A 372 -23.92 -15.28 -3.87
CA THR A 372 -25.09 -14.62 -3.28
C THR A 372 -24.77 -14.05 -1.89
N GLY A 373 -25.22 -12.82 -1.62
CA GLY A 373 -25.14 -12.21 -0.29
C GLY A 373 -23.82 -11.49 0.01
N LEU A 374 -22.83 -11.53 -0.89
CA LEU A 374 -21.55 -10.85 -0.70
C LEU A 374 -21.42 -9.53 -1.48
N ASP A 375 -22.41 -9.18 -2.30
CA ASP A 375 -22.49 -7.88 -2.95
C ASP A 375 -22.70 -6.78 -1.92
N PHE A 376 -22.07 -5.62 -2.11
CA PHE A 376 -22.38 -4.45 -1.32
C PHE A 376 -22.20 -3.14 -2.08
N ARG A 377 -22.82 -2.10 -1.53
CA ARG A 377 -22.62 -0.72 -1.93
C ARG A 377 -22.45 0.13 -0.68
N SER A 378 -21.55 1.10 -0.72
CA SER A 378 -21.37 2.09 0.35
C SER A 378 -21.11 3.47 -0.24
N ASN A 379 -21.70 4.49 0.38
CA ASN A 379 -21.41 5.90 0.13
C ASN A 379 -20.91 6.52 1.45
N GLY A 380 -19.86 7.30 1.36
CA GLY A 380 -19.28 7.99 2.51
C GLY A 380 -19.08 9.47 2.22
N LEU A 381 -19.28 10.28 3.24
CA LEU A 381 -18.91 11.69 3.24
C LEU A 381 -18.10 11.98 4.50
N THR A 382 -16.89 12.49 4.32
CA THR A 382 -15.96 12.80 5.42
C THR A 382 -15.60 14.28 5.39
N LEU A 383 -15.71 14.95 6.53
CA LEU A 383 -15.16 16.28 6.76
C LEU A 383 -14.02 16.17 7.77
N ALA A 384 -12.89 16.78 7.48
CA ALA A 384 -11.71 16.73 8.33
C ALA A 384 -11.05 18.10 8.47
N ALA A 385 -10.51 18.35 9.65
CA ALA A 385 -9.66 19.50 9.94
C ALA A 385 -8.30 18.99 10.48
N ARG A 386 -7.21 19.42 9.86
CA ARG A 386 -5.84 19.04 10.23
C ARG A 386 -5.02 20.27 10.58
N LEU A 387 -4.37 20.19 11.72
CA LEU A 387 -3.36 21.14 12.18
C LEU A 387 -1.96 20.59 11.89
N ASN A 388 -1.07 21.43 11.38
CA ASN A 388 0.33 21.11 11.11
C ASN A 388 1.22 22.10 11.90
N PHE A 389 2.25 21.55 12.59
CA PHE A 389 3.15 22.30 13.48
C PHE A 389 4.60 22.10 13.07
#